data_5d72d3c52c5ea9568cf53c3284d1bf87
#
_entry.id   5d72d3c52c5ea9568cf53c3284d1bf87
#
_cell.length_a   1.000
_cell.length_b   1.000
_cell.length_c   1.000
_cell.angle_alpha   90.00
_cell.angle_beta   90.00
_cell.angle_gamma   90.00
#
_symmetry.space_group_name_H-M   'P 1'
#
loop_
_entity.id
_entity.type
_entity.pdbx_description
1 polymer ?
#
loop_
_entity_poly.entity_id
_entity_poly.type
_entity_poly.pdbx_seq_one_letter_code
_entity_poly.pdbx_strand_id
1 'polypeptide(L)'
;MCKRLGVLLLEVENMNYEISDLLFPGFTKKALRELDSSYGIEFFYEFGKDYYWNEEVAAWGERSLSIHGPCVAVNLADAKQKNYAKVWEKTFAYAKKVKADFVVVHTNEELPASEEQEAVQARVIRRLRKVANLGKKYDVQVLIENVGLRPKESLLFDLAEYIALFDIFPEAGALLDTGHANVNGWDIPAVVEALGDKLKACHIHDNDGLGDAHLPLGEGNIDWKAYFAAVKKFAPQSTQVLEYCCGFRDTQSLEEHLTGLKKKYRLK
;
A
#
# COMPACT_ATOMS: atom_id res chain seq x y z
N MET A 1 -16.97 9.47 48.82
CA MET A 1 -15.67 9.48 48.13
C MET A 1 -15.87 8.81 46.79
N CYS A 2 -16.15 9.57 45.75
CA CYS A 2 -16.43 9.08 44.42
C CYS A 2 -15.13 9.16 43.60
N LYS A 3 -14.51 8.02 43.31
CA LYS A 3 -13.32 7.95 42.43
C LYS A 3 -13.77 8.25 41.02
N ARG A 4 -13.38 9.39 40.47
CA ARG A 4 -13.46 9.68 39.04
C ARG A 4 -12.55 8.67 38.31
N LEU A 5 -13.15 7.76 37.51
CA LEU A 5 -12.42 7.05 36.46
C LEU A 5 -11.95 8.12 35.46
N GLY A 6 -10.67 8.38 35.43
CA GLY A 6 -10.04 9.13 34.35
C GLY A 6 -10.14 8.28 33.08
N VAL A 7 -10.99 8.68 32.16
CA VAL A 7 -10.91 8.23 30.80
C VAL A 7 -9.59 8.77 30.24
N LEU A 8 -8.59 7.91 30.08
CA LEU A 8 -7.41 8.24 29.27
C LEU A 8 -7.95 8.49 27.87
N LEU A 9 -8.09 9.75 27.50
CA LEU A 9 -8.18 10.13 26.10
C LEU A 9 -6.80 9.76 25.51
N LEU A 10 -6.70 8.61 24.88
CA LEU A 10 -5.62 8.32 23.97
C LEU A 10 -5.64 9.46 22.95
N GLU A 11 -4.66 10.35 23.02
CA GLU A 11 -4.42 11.30 21.95
C GLU A 11 -4.24 10.45 20.69
N VAL A 12 -5.17 10.59 19.74
CA VAL A 12 -5.04 9.94 18.43
C VAL A 12 -3.83 10.59 17.81
N GLU A 13 -2.72 9.85 17.76
CA GLU A 13 -1.53 10.27 17.05
C GLU A 13 -1.92 10.64 15.63
N ASN A 14 -1.22 11.60 15.04
CA ASN A 14 -1.48 12.05 13.69
C ASN A 14 -1.36 10.84 12.74
N MET A 15 -2.36 10.65 11.91
CA MET A 15 -2.32 9.65 10.85
C MET A 15 -1.22 10.02 9.86
N ASN A 16 -0.33 9.09 9.53
CA ASN A 16 0.69 9.31 8.50
C ASN A 16 0.07 9.24 7.11
N TYR A 17 0.38 10.23 6.28
CA TYR A 17 -0.04 10.27 4.88
C TYR A 17 1.18 10.26 3.97
N GLU A 18 1.12 9.41 2.95
CA GLU A 18 2.09 9.40 1.86
C GLU A 18 1.36 9.63 0.53
N ILE A 19 2.08 10.16 -0.43
CA ILE A 19 1.60 10.37 -1.79
C ILE A 19 2.33 9.41 -2.70
N SER A 20 1.59 8.58 -3.42
CA SER A 20 2.17 7.71 -4.45
C SER A 20 2.61 8.52 -5.66
N ASP A 21 3.77 8.19 -6.22
CA ASP A 21 4.27 8.83 -7.44
C ASP A 21 3.47 8.41 -8.69
N LEU A 22 2.50 7.53 -8.54
CA LEU A 22 1.55 7.18 -9.60
C LEU A 22 0.79 8.39 -10.11
N LEU A 23 0.45 9.34 -9.22
CA LEU A 23 -0.27 10.57 -9.56
C LEU A 23 0.54 11.48 -10.49
N PHE A 24 1.87 11.45 -10.37
CA PHE A 24 2.78 12.32 -11.12
C PHE A 24 3.80 11.51 -11.92
N PRO A 25 3.36 10.72 -12.93
CA PRO A 25 4.26 9.86 -13.69
C PRO A 25 5.18 10.67 -14.62
N GLY A 26 6.35 10.13 -14.89
CA GLY A 26 7.28 10.67 -15.87
C GLY A 26 7.74 12.11 -15.60
N PHE A 27 7.40 13.06 -16.48
CA PHE A 27 7.87 14.45 -16.38
C PHE A 27 7.27 15.22 -15.20
N THR A 28 6.09 14.85 -14.77
CA THR A 28 5.37 15.54 -13.69
C THR A 28 5.86 15.13 -12.31
N LYS A 29 6.68 14.08 -12.20
CA LYS A 29 7.27 13.60 -10.95
C LYS A 29 8.01 14.70 -10.17
N LYS A 30 8.57 15.69 -10.86
CA LYS A 30 9.17 16.86 -10.22
C LYS A 30 8.21 17.64 -9.32
N ALA A 31 6.90 17.51 -9.52
CA ALA A 31 5.90 18.11 -8.65
C ALA A 31 6.06 17.64 -7.20
N LEU A 32 6.43 16.36 -6.98
CA LEU A 32 6.65 15.83 -5.62
C LEU A 32 7.80 16.51 -4.86
N ARG A 33 8.69 17.25 -5.56
CA ARG A 33 9.74 18.07 -4.91
C ARG A 33 9.17 19.31 -4.22
N GLU A 34 7.96 19.73 -4.60
CA GLU A 34 7.25 20.89 -4.02
C GLU A 34 6.24 20.46 -2.94
N LEU A 35 6.04 19.17 -2.75
CA LEU A 35 5.13 18.63 -1.74
C LEU A 35 5.61 19.00 -0.33
N ASP A 36 4.67 19.44 0.52
CA ASP A 36 4.97 19.75 1.93
C ASP A 36 5.64 18.56 2.63
N SER A 37 6.67 18.82 3.40
CA SER A 37 7.50 17.79 4.03
C SER A 37 6.79 16.97 5.12
N SER A 38 5.59 17.39 5.55
CA SER A 38 4.73 16.62 6.45
C SER A 38 4.09 15.40 5.79
N TYR A 39 4.10 15.34 4.45
CA TYR A 39 3.66 14.18 3.68
C TYR A 39 4.84 13.32 3.28
N GLY A 40 4.72 12.00 3.46
CA GLY A 40 5.66 11.03 2.91
C GLY A 40 5.45 10.82 1.41
N ILE A 41 6.32 10.03 0.80
CA ILE A 41 6.24 9.67 -0.61
C ILE A 41 6.43 8.16 -0.75
N GLU A 42 5.49 7.52 -1.45
CA GLU A 42 5.68 6.20 -2.01
C GLU A 42 6.10 6.31 -3.48
N PHE A 43 7.06 5.50 -3.91
CA PHE A 43 7.50 5.49 -5.29
C PHE A 43 7.69 4.08 -5.85
N PHE A 44 7.36 3.92 -7.14
CA PHE A 44 7.45 2.65 -7.87
C PHE A 44 8.89 2.34 -8.29
N TYR A 45 9.52 1.39 -7.60
CA TYR A 45 10.88 0.96 -7.92
C TYR A 45 10.88 -0.26 -8.83
N GLU A 46 10.49 -0.09 -10.10
CA GLU A 46 10.25 -1.18 -11.04
C GLU A 46 11.52 -1.78 -11.65
N PHE A 47 12.40 -0.94 -12.19
CA PHE A 47 13.47 -1.40 -13.06
C PHE A 47 14.88 -1.21 -12.46
N GLY A 48 14.96 -0.95 -11.18
CA GLY A 48 16.22 -0.83 -10.46
C GLY A 48 17.12 0.27 -10.99
N LYS A 49 16.56 1.42 -11.32
CA LYS A 49 17.33 2.59 -11.81
C LYS A 49 17.77 3.49 -10.67
N ASP A 50 18.66 3.00 -9.83
CA ASP A 50 19.14 3.67 -8.62
C ASP A 50 19.59 5.11 -8.85
N TYR A 51 20.26 5.38 -10.00
CA TYR A 51 20.76 6.72 -10.32
C TYR A 51 19.63 7.76 -10.41
N TYR A 52 18.51 7.36 -11.00
CA TYR A 52 17.34 8.19 -11.15
C TYR A 52 16.69 8.46 -9.78
N TRP A 53 16.44 7.41 -9.01
CA TRP A 53 15.81 7.51 -7.70
C TRP A 53 16.70 8.21 -6.68
N ASN A 54 18.03 8.07 -6.76
CA ASN A 54 18.95 8.82 -5.88
C ASN A 54 18.81 10.34 -6.04
N GLU A 55 18.57 10.82 -7.27
CA GLU A 55 18.36 12.24 -7.52
C GLU A 55 17.03 12.71 -6.93
N GLU A 56 15.94 11.94 -7.16
CA GLU A 56 14.61 12.30 -6.67
C GLU A 56 14.53 12.26 -5.13
N VAL A 57 14.99 11.17 -4.52
CA VAL A 57 14.99 11.03 -3.06
C VAL A 57 15.80 12.15 -2.40
N ALA A 58 16.95 12.51 -2.96
CA ALA A 58 17.75 13.64 -2.45
C ALA A 58 17.00 14.97 -2.58
N ALA A 59 16.22 15.16 -3.63
CA ALA A 59 15.45 16.38 -3.87
C ALA A 59 14.19 16.48 -2.98
N TRP A 60 13.64 15.36 -2.54
CA TRP A 60 12.46 15.33 -1.66
C TRP A 60 12.80 15.70 -0.20
N GLY A 61 14.06 15.63 0.20
CA GLY A 61 14.51 15.94 1.57
C GLY A 61 14.13 14.85 2.60
N GLU A 62 14.20 15.21 3.88
CA GLU A 62 13.85 14.28 4.96
C GLU A 62 12.34 14.17 5.12
N ARG A 63 11.81 12.97 4.90
CA ARG A 63 10.40 12.61 5.08
C ARG A 63 10.25 11.09 5.15
N SER A 64 9.07 10.60 5.52
CA SER A 64 8.68 9.20 5.37
C SER A 64 8.77 8.79 3.90
N LEU A 65 9.36 7.63 3.63
CA LEU A 65 9.48 7.06 2.30
C LEU A 65 9.05 5.60 2.34
N SER A 66 8.26 5.20 1.38
CA SER A 66 7.97 3.80 1.11
C SER A 66 8.25 3.45 -0.35
N ILE A 67 8.40 2.17 -0.61
CA ILE A 67 8.67 1.68 -1.96
C ILE A 67 7.55 0.75 -2.38
N HIS A 68 6.87 1.11 -3.47
CA HIS A 68 6.10 0.14 -4.21
C HIS A 68 7.07 -0.79 -4.95
N GLY A 69 7.07 -2.05 -4.56
CA GLY A 69 7.98 -3.05 -5.14
C GLY A 69 7.67 -3.35 -6.60
N PRO A 70 8.58 -4.04 -7.31
CA PRO A 70 8.40 -4.30 -8.74
C PRO A 70 7.23 -5.23 -9.00
N CYS A 71 6.11 -4.68 -9.43
CA CYS A 71 4.90 -5.41 -9.81
C CYS A 71 4.86 -5.68 -11.32
N VAL A 72 5.22 -4.70 -12.14
CA VAL A 72 5.27 -4.89 -13.61
C VAL A 72 6.45 -5.77 -14.02
N ALA A 73 7.62 -5.58 -13.41
CA ALA A 73 8.83 -6.35 -13.73
C ALA A 73 8.82 -7.78 -13.16
N VAL A 74 8.05 -8.04 -12.11
CA VAL A 74 8.01 -9.34 -11.41
C VAL A 74 6.59 -9.77 -11.08
N ASN A 75 6.14 -10.84 -11.68
CA ASN A 75 4.93 -11.55 -11.30
C ASN A 75 5.30 -12.82 -10.51
N LEU A 76 4.98 -12.88 -9.21
CA LEU A 76 5.28 -14.03 -8.37
C LEU A 76 4.45 -15.28 -8.75
N ALA A 77 3.35 -15.12 -9.46
CA ALA A 77 2.54 -16.23 -9.98
C ALA A 77 3.13 -16.87 -11.24
N ASP A 78 3.92 -16.15 -12.04
CA ASP A 78 4.47 -16.69 -13.29
C ASP A 78 5.62 -17.65 -13.05
N ALA A 79 5.44 -18.94 -13.40
CA ALA A 79 6.47 -19.98 -13.28
C ALA A 79 7.77 -19.66 -14.04
N LYS A 80 7.70 -18.84 -15.09
CA LYS A 80 8.84 -18.45 -15.92
C LYS A 80 9.72 -17.38 -15.26
N GLN A 81 9.22 -16.66 -14.28
CA GLN A 81 9.95 -15.64 -13.53
C GLN A 81 11.02 -16.28 -12.61
N LYS A 82 12.17 -16.65 -13.20
CA LYS A 82 13.27 -17.32 -12.46
C LYS A 82 14.13 -16.33 -11.67
N ASN A 83 14.22 -15.09 -12.14
CA ASN A 83 15.11 -14.07 -11.57
C ASN A 83 14.43 -13.20 -10.50
N TYR A 84 13.17 -13.47 -10.12
CA TYR A 84 12.42 -12.66 -9.17
C TYR A 84 13.20 -12.34 -7.89
N ALA A 85 13.87 -13.34 -7.30
CA ALA A 85 14.60 -13.16 -6.07
C ALA A 85 15.77 -12.16 -6.18
N LYS A 86 16.42 -12.10 -7.34
CA LYS A 86 17.50 -11.12 -7.59
C LYS A 86 16.97 -9.71 -7.75
N VAL A 87 15.79 -9.57 -8.37
CA VAL A 87 15.11 -8.27 -8.49
C VAL A 87 14.69 -7.78 -7.12
N TRP A 88 14.03 -8.60 -6.33
CA TRP A 88 13.63 -8.27 -4.97
C TRP A 88 14.83 -7.96 -4.05
N GLU A 89 15.91 -8.72 -4.14
CA GLU A 89 17.12 -8.43 -3.38
C GLU A 89 17.67 -7.03 -3.67
N LYS A 90 17.63 -6.61 -4.94
CA LYS A 90 18.06 -5.27 -5.36
C LYS A 90 17.10 -4.20 -4.80
N THR A 91 15.80 -4.46 -4.82
CA THR A 91 14.78 -3.56 -4.25
C THR A 91 15.00 -3.37 -2.75
N PHE A 92 15.19 -4.44 -1.98
CA PHE A 92 15.45 -4.32 -0.54
C PHE A 92 16.79 -3.66 -0.21
N ALA A 93 17.83 -3.91 -1.00
CA ALA A 93 19.10 -3.21 -0.84
C ALA A 93 18.95 -1.70 -1.06
N TYR A 94 18.12 -1.32 -2.03
CA TYR A 94 17.81 0.08 -2.28
C TYR A 94 16.92 0.68 -1.18
N ALA A 95 15.89 -0.03 -0.75
CA ALA A 95 15.03 0.39 0.36
C ALA A 95 15.84 0.67 1.64
N LYS A 96 16.76 -0.21 2.00
CA LYS A 96 17.68 0.01 3.13
C LYS A 96 18.53 1.26 2.94
N LYS A 97 19.05 1.48 1.72
CA LYS A 97 19.90 2.64 1.39
C LYS A 97 19.16 3.96 1.59
N VAL A 98 17.90 4.04 1.14
CA VAL A 98 17.08 5.25 1.24
C VAL A 98 16.30 5.35 2.55
N LYS A 99 16.45 4.35 3.43
CA LYS A 99 15.73 4.23 4.70
C LYS A 99 14.21 4.22 4.53
N ALA A 100 13.73 3.49 3.52
CA ALA A 100 12.30 3.32 3.33
C ALA A 100 11.69 2.58 4.53
N ASP A 101 10.52 3.02 4.98
CA ASP A 101 9.80 2.45 6.12
C ASP A 101 9.29 1.04 5.80
N PHE A 102 8.84 0.83 4.57
CA PHE A 102 8.38 -0.47 4.09
C PHE A 102 8.54 -0.63 2.58
N VAL A 103 8.38 -1.87 2.12
CA VAL A 103 8.29 -2.24 0.71
C VAL A 103 7.01 -3.01 0.48
N VAL A 104 6.19 -2.55 -0.46
CA VAL A 104 4.96 -3.21 -0.90
C VAL A 104 5.27 -4.38 -1.81
N VAL A 105 4.58 -5.48 -1.64
CA VAL A 105 4.78 -6.73 -2.39
C VAL A 105 3.46 -7.24 -2.92
N HIS A 106 3.33 -7.30 -4.24
CA HIS A 106 2.23 -7.98 -4.91
C HIS A 106 2.40 -9.50 -4.90
N THR A 107 1.31 -10.23 -4.67
CA THR A 107 1.30 -11.69 -4.78
C THR A 107 1.34 -12.13 -6.25
N ASN A 108 0.68 -11.36 -7.12
CA ASN A 108 0.58 -11.62 -8.55
C ASN A 108 0.14 -10.37 -9.30
N GLU A 109 0.31 -10.39 -10.62
CA GLU A 109 -0.31 -9.44 -11.55
C GLU A 109 -1.37 -10.17 -12.37
N GLU A 110 -0.93 -11.08 -13.20
CA GLU A 110 -1.77 -11.96 -14.00
C GLU A 110 -1.66 -13.40 -13.51
N LEU A 111 -2.71 -14.18 -13.68
CA LEU A 111 -2.69 -15.60 -13.38
C LEU A 111 -2.42 -16.43 -14.65
N PRO A 112 -1.63 -17.49 -14.56
CA PRO A 112 -1.41 -18.39 -15.68
C PRO A 112 -2.68 -19.20 -15.98
N ALA A 113 -3.32 -18.95 -17.11
CA ALA A 113 -4.61 -19.51 -17.50
C ALA A 113 -4.67 -21.07 -17.56
N SER A 114 -3.53 -21.75 -17.60
CA SER A 114 -3.43 -23.20 -17.73
C SER A 114 -3.05 -23.94 -16.45
N GLU A 115 -2.94 -23.22 -15.34
CA GLU A 115 -2.51 -23.81 -14.07
C GLU A 115 -3.63 -23.79 -13.02
N GLU A 116 -3.71 -24.82 -12.20
CA GLU A 116 -4.65 -24.88 -11.07
C GLU A 116 -4.30 -23.83 -10.03
N GLN A 117 -5.32 -23.17 -9.47
CA GLN A 117 -5.16 -22.08 -8.52
C GLN A 117 -4.31 -22.47 -7.31
N GLU A 118 -4.53 -23.65 -6.73
CA GLU A 118 -3.78 -24.13 -5.58
C GLU A 118 -2.28 -24.30 -5.89
N ALA A 119 -1.93 -24.71 -7.12
CA ALA A 119 -0.54 -24.83 -7.53
C ALA A 119 0.14 -23.47 -7.66
N VAL A 120 -0.61 -22.47 -8.16
CA VAL A 120 -0.15 -21.07 -8.25
C VAL A 120 0.01 -20.46 -6.85
N GLN A 121 -0.97 -20.63 -5.96
CA GLN A 121 -0.91 -20.19 -4.57
C GLN A 121 0.31 -20.79 -3.84
N ALA A 122 0.52 -22.10 -3.95
CA ALA A 122 1.67 -22.76 -3.35
C ALA A 122 3.01 -22.23 -3.88
N ARG A 123 3.08 -21.84 -5.18
CA ARG A 123 4.23 -21.18 -5.78
C ARG A 123 4.46 -19.80 -5.18
N VAL A 124 3.41 -19.00 -5.12
CA VAL A 124 3.47 -17.63 -4.58
C VAL A 124 3.87 -17.65 -3.12
N ILE A 125 3.30 -18.51 -2.28
CA ILE A 125 3.67 -18.65 -0.87
C ILE A 125 5.16 -18.99 -0.72
N ARG A 126 5.69 -19.92 -1.52
CA ARG A 126 7.14 -20.24 -1.49
C ARG A 126 8.00 -19.03 -1.87
N ARG A 127 7.56 -18.23 -2.84
CA ARG A 127 8.28 -17.06 -3.32
C ARG A 127 8.19 -15.90 -2.32
N LEU A 128 7.01 -15.65 -1.75
CA LEU A 128 6.81 -14.68 -0.68
C LEU A 128 7.71 -14.98 0.52
N ARG A 129 7.88 -16.24 0.90
CA ARG A 129 8.81 -16.62 1.99
C ARG A 129 10.24 -16.17 1.69
N LYS A 130 10.67 -16.28 0.44
CA LYS A 130 11.98 -15.77 0.03
C LYS A 130 12.04 -14.24 0.06
N VAL A 131 11.00 -13.58 -0.37
CA VAL A 131 10.87 -12.11 -0.33
C VAL A 131 10.87 -11.60 1.12
N ALA A 132 10.08 -12.23 2.00
CA ALA A 132 10.05 -11.91 3.42
C ALA A 132 11.42 -12.08 4.10
N ASN A 133 12.14 -13.15 3.77
CA ASN A 133 13.51 -13.36 4.25
C ASN A 133 14.49 -12.29 3.74
N LEU A 134 14.28 -11.74 2.54
CA LEU A 134 15.08 -10.61 2.06
C LEU A 134 14.75 -9.34 2.84
N GLY A 135 13.48 -9.05 3.12
CA GLY A 135 13.07 -7.96 4.00
C GLY A 135 13.79 -8.04 5.34
N LYS A 136 13.75 -9.20 5.99
CA LYS A 136 14.47 -9.45 7.24
C LYS A 136 16.00 -9.27 7.11
N LYS A 137 16.61 -9.77 6.02
CA LYS A 137 18.06 -9.62 5.75
C LYS A 137 18.49 -8.16 5.67
N TYR A 138 17.66 -7.32 5.05
CA TYR A 138 17.95 -5.91 4.85
C TYR A 138 17.37 -5.02 5.95
N ASP A 139 16.66 -5.58 6.93
CA ASP A 139 15.98 -4.86 8.00
C ASP A 139 15.00 -3.81 7.44
N VAL A 140 14.12 -4.26 6.56
CA VAL A 140 13.07 -3.48 5.89
C VAL A 140 11.75 -4.22 6.04
N GLN A 141 10.69 -3.52 6.47
CA GLN A 141 9.37 -4.09 6.62
C GLN A 141 8.79 -4.48 5.27
N VAL A 142 8.27 -5.70 5.18
CA VAL A 142 7.52 -6.19 4.01
C VAL A 142 6.04 -6.01 4.27
N LEU A 143 5.32 -5.41 3.32
CA LEU A 143 3.86 -5.36 3.33
C LEU A 143 3.32 -6.14 2.13
N ILE A 144 2.41 -7.07 2.39
CA ILE A 144 1.75 -7.86 1.34
C ILE A 144 0.41 -7.18 1.04
N GLU A 145 0.18 -6.90 -0.24
CA GLU A 145 -1.02 -6.23 -0.72
C GLU A 145 -2.09 -7.22 -1.20
N ASN A 146 -3.37 -6.84 -1.03
CA ASN A 146 -4.53 -7.55 -1.57
C ASN A 146 -4.71 -7.23 -3.06
N VAL A 147 -3.91 -7.83 -3.89
CA VAL A 147 -3.95 -7.65 -5.35
C VAL A 147 -4.85 -8.66 -6.04
N GLY A 148 -5.15 -8.36 -7.31
CA GLY A 148 -5.99 -9.17 -8.17
C GLY A 148 -7.47 -8.82 -8.05
N LEU A 149 -8.14 -8.85 -9.19
CA LEU A 149 -9.52 -8.43 -9.34
C LEU A 149 -10.37 -9.57 -9.89
N ARG A 150 -11.47 -9.86 -9.20
CA ARG A 150 -12.42 -10.90 -9.63
C ARG A 150 -12.95 -10.69 -11.05
N PRO A 151 -13.33 -9.46 -11.46
CA PRO A 151 -13.77 -9.22 -12.84
C PRO A 151 -12.70 -9.43 -13.91
N LYS A 152 -11.41 -9.41 -13.52
CA LYS A 152 -10.26 -9.66 -14.41
C LYS A 152 -9.74 -11.10 -14.32
N GLU A 153 -10.42 -11.97 -13.55
CA GLU A 153 -9.99 -13.34 -13.28
C GLU A 153 -8.53 -13.43 -12.75
N SER A 154 -8.08 -12.36 -12.02
CA SER A 154 -6.72 -12.28 -11.50
C SER A 154 -6.66 -12.40 -9.96
N LEU A 155 -7.80 -12.61 -9.28
CA LEU A 155 -7.86 -12.79 -7.83
C LEU A 155 -7.29 -14.15 -7.42
N LEU A 156 -6.06 -14.18 -6.91
CA LEU A 156 -5.40 -15.40 -6.48
C LEU A 156 -5.77 -15.80 -5.04
N PHE A 157 -5.87 -14.82 -4.16
CA PHE A 157 -6.26 -15.01 -2.77
C PHE A 157 -7.56 -14.27 -2.49
N ASP A 158 -8.59 -14.99 -2.07
CA ASP A 158 -9.82 -14.35 -1.61
C ASP A 158 -9.60 -13.64 -0.24
N LEU A 159 -10.63 -13.01 0.30
CA LEU A 159 -10.51 -12.27 1.56
C LEU A 159 -10.00 -13.15 2.72
N ALA A 160 -10.53 -14.36 2.87
CA ALA A 160 -10.14 -15.25 3.96
C ALA A 160 -8.71 -15.75 3.77
N GLU A 161 -8.35 -16.10 2.55
CA GLU A 161 -7.01 -16.52 2.17
C GLU A 161 -5.99 -15.38 2.31
N TYR A 162 -6.35 -14.15 1.93
CA TYR A 162 -5.50 -12.98 2.13
C TYR A 162 -5.20 -12.72 3.62
N ILE A 163 -6.23 -12.77 4.48
CA ILE A 163 -6.04 -12.62 5.93
C ILE A 163 -5.17 -13.74 6.47
N ALA A 164 -5.35 -14.99 6.01
CA ALA A 164 -4.57 -16.14 6.44
C ALA A 164 -3.09 -16.06 6.04
N LEU A 165 -2.70 -15.23 5.06
CA LEU A 165 -1.29 -15.01 4.73
C LEU A 165 -0.50 -14.49 5.95
N PHE A 166 -1.11 -13.72 6.85
CA PHE A 166 -0.42 -13.14 8.01
C PHE A 166 -0.25 -14.11 9.18
N ASP A 167 -0.88 -15.29 9.12
CA ASP A 167 -0.55 -16.42 9.97
C ASP A 167 0.65 -17.20 9.40
N ILE A 168 0.77 -17.25 8.06
CA ILE A 168 1.89 -17.90 7.37
C ILE A 168 3.16 -17.02 7.43
N PHE A 169 2.99 -15.69 7.41
CA PHE A 169 4.06 -14.67 7.39
C PHE A 169 3.87 -13.68 8.55
N PRO A 170 4.03 -14.10 9.81
CA PRO A 170 3.81 -13.24 10.97
C PRO A 170 4.76 -12.03 11.02
N GLU A 171 5.88 -12.11 10.31
CA GLU A 171 6.86 -11.02 10.13
C GLU A 171 6.47 -9.97 9.09
N ALA A 172 5.55 -10.29 8.18
CA ALA A 172 5.02 -9.34 7.21
C ALA A 172 3.83 -8.57 7.79
N GLY A 173 3.64 -7.35 7.30
CA GLY A 173 2.42 -6.58 7.52
C GLY A 173 1.47 -6.68 6.34
N ALA A 174 0.22 -6.29 6.57
CA ALA A 174 -0.80 -6.14 5.55
C ALA A 174 -0.74 -4.71 4.97
N LEU A 175 -0.89 -4.60 3.67
CA LEU A 175 -1.30 -3.39 2.99
C LEU A 175 -2.68 -3.64 2.39
N LEU A 176 -3.66 -2.82 2.78
CA LEU A 176 -5.01 -2.89 2.23
C LEU A 176 -5.17 -1.86 1.12
N ASP A 177 -5.28 -2.33 -0.12
CA ASP A 177 -5.76 -1.50 -1.21
C ASP A 177 -7.29 -1.46 -1.17
N THR A 178 -7.83 -0.23 -0.97
CA THR A 178 -9.26 0.02 -0.81
C THR A 178 -10.03 -0.12 -2.11
N GLY A 179 -9.40 0.22 -3.23
CA GLY A 179 -10.01 0.10 -4.55
C GLY A 179 -10.12 -1.36 -5.00
N HIS A 180 -9.08 -2.16 -4.80
CA HIS A 180 -9.12 -3.60 -5.04
C HIS A 180 -10.18 -4.27 -4.16
N ALA A 181 -10.25 -3.91 -2.87
CA ALA A 181 -11.25 -4.43 -1.95
C ALA A 181 -12.67 -4.09 -2.41
N ASN A 182 -12.90 -2.85 -2.86
CA ASN A 182 -14.20 -2.40 -3.36
C ASN A 182 -14.65 -3.16 -4.62
N VAL A 183 -13.76 -3.30 -5.61
CA VAL A 183 -14.04 -4.05 -6.85
C VAL A 183 -14.32 -5.53 -6.56
N ASN A 184 -13.65 -6.10 -5.56
CA ASN A 184 -13.88 -7.49 -5.13
C ASN A 184 -15.12 -7.65 -4.24
N GLY A 185 -15.81 -6.56 -3.90
CA GLY A 185 -17.02 -6.56 -3.07
C GLY A 185 -16.75 -6.87 -1.60
N TRP A 186 -15.56 -6.53 -1.08
CA TRP A 186 -15.21 -6.74 0.32
C TRP A 186 -15.82 -5.64 1.20
N ASP A 187 -16.25 -5.98 2.39
CA ASP A 187 -16.61 -5.01 3.43
C ASP A 187 -15.34 -4.41 4.03
N ILE A 188 -14.92 -3.26 3.47
CA ILE A 188 -13.63 -2.65 3.81
C ILE A 188 -13.48 -2.36 5.31
N PRO A 189 -14.46 -1.77 6.03
CA PRO A 189 -14.42 -1.64 7.48
C PRO A 189 -14.21 -2.97 8.22
N ALA A 190 -14.87 -4.04 7.80
CA ALA A 190 -14.69 -5.37 8.41
C ALA A 190 -13.32 -5.95 8.11
N VAL A 191 -12.74 -5.69 6.93
CA VAL A 191 -11.36 -6.10 6.60
C VAL A 191 -10.36 -5.37 7.51
N VAL A 192 -10.52 -4.06 7.71
CA VAL A 192 -9.67 -3.27 8.64
C VAL A 192 -9.75 -3.84 10.05
N GLU A 193 -10.95 -4.19 10.55
CA GLU A 193 -11.12 -4.82 11.86
C GLU A 193 -10.44 -6.19 11.94
N ALA A 194 -10.60 -7.03 10.92
CA ALA A 194 -10.04 -8.37 10.88
C ALA A 194 -8.49 -8.36 10.83
N LEU A 195 -7.90 -7.41 10.11
CA LEU A 195 -6.44 -7.26 10.05
C LEU A 195 -5.87 -6.62 11.32
N GLY A 196 -6.59 -5.67 11.94
CA GLY A 196 -6.16 -5.02 13.18
C GLY A 196 -4.72 -4.54 13.12
N ASP A 197 -3.91 -4.91 14.11
CA ASP A 197 -2.49 -4.53 14.20
C ASP A 197 -1.60 -5.06 13.06
N LYS A 198 -2.08 -6.01 12.26
CA LYS A 198 -1.36 -6.48 11.07
C LYS A 198 -1.42 -5.47 9.94
N LEU A 199 -2.44 -4.61 9.89
CA LEU A 199 -2.60 -3.56 8.89
C LEU A 199 -1.58 -2.44 9.17
N LYS A 200 -0.60 -2.29 8.29
CA LYS A 200 0.49 -1.31 8.42
C LYS A 200 0.35 -0.14 7.47
N ALA A 201 -0.23 -0.36 6.31
CA ALA A 201 -0.52 0.69 5.36
C ALA A 201 -1.81 0.39 4.58
N CYS A 202 -2.36 1.43 3.97
CA CYS A 202 -3.47 1.32 3.04
C CYS A 202 -3.16 2.15 1.80
N HIS A 203 -3.35 1.57 0.61
CA HIS A 203 -3.53 2.34 -0.60
C HIS A 203 -4.96 2.85 -0.62
N ILE A 204 -5.12 4.17 -0.59
CA ILE A 204 -6.44 4.80 -0.56
C ILE A 204 -6.70 5.55 -1.84
N HIS A 205 -7.67 5.06 -2.57
CA HIS A 205 -8.23 5.65 -3.78
C HIS A 205 -9.66 5.16 -3.97
N ASP A 206 -10.43 5.85 -4.80
CA ASP A 206 -11.84 5.54 -5.00
C ASP A 206 -12.10 4.89 -6.35
N ASN A 207 -13.21 4.21 -6.45
CA ASN A 207 -13.77 3.68 -7.69
C ASN A 207 -15.27 3.40 -7.51
N ASP A 208 -15.94 2.97 -8.58
CA ASP A 208 -17.37 2.65 -8.58
C ASP A 208 -17.69 1.17 -8.25
N GLY A 209 -16.69 0.38 -7.89
CA GLY A 209 -16.81 -1.06 -7.64
C GLY A 209 -16.80 -1.94 -8.90
N LEU A 210 -16.63 -1.36 -10.09
CA LEU A 210 -16.59 -2.09 -11.36
C LEU A 210 -15.18 -2.23 -11.92
N GLY A 211 -14.34 -1.25 -11.65
CA GLY A 211 -12.97 -1.22 -12.14
C GLY A 211 -12.05 -0.44 -11.22
N ASP A 212 -10.78 -0.72 -11.33
CA ASP A 212 -9.71 -0.12 -10.54
C ASP A 212 -9.31 1.23 -11.15
N ALA A 213 -10.03 2.28 -10.77
CA ALA A 213 -9.97 3.58 -11.43
C ALA A 213 -9.02 4.59 -10.75
N HIS A 214 -8.50 4.27 -9.57
CA HIS A 214 -7.60 5.14 -8.79
C HIS A 214 -8.06 6.61 -8.70
N LEU A 215 -9.37 6.82 -8.48
CA LEU A 215 -9.96 8.16 -8.39
C LEU A 215 -9.64 8.82 -7.04
N PRO A 216 -9.68 10.15 -6.97
CA PRO A 216 -9.65 10.86 -5.69
C PRO A 216 -10.78 10.42 -4.75
N LEU A 217 -10.53 10.44 -3.46
CA LEU A 217 -11.51 10.07 -2.42
C LEU A 217 -12.80 10.89 -2.52
N GLY A 218 -13.91 10.19 -2.67
CA GLY A 218 -15.26 10.77 -2.78
C GLY A 218 -15.74 10.95 -4.21
N GLU A 219 -14.97 10.51 -5.21
CA GLU A 219 -15.37 10.48 -6.62
C GLU A 219 -15.92 9.10 -7.05
N GLY A 220 -15.85 8.11 -6.18
CA GLY A 220 -16.43 6.78 -6.34
C GLY A 220 -17.55 6.49 -5.36
N ASN A 221 -17.67 5.24 -4.91
CA ASN A 221 -18.74 4.79 -4.04
C ASN A 221 -18.29 4.19 -2.70
N ILE A 222 -16.99 4.26 -2.36
CA ILE A 222 -16.48 3.76 -1.07
C ILE A 222 -17.00 4.61 0.09
N ASP A 223 -17.49 3.98 1.16
CA ASP A 223 -17.88 4.68 2.40
C ASP A 223 -16.64 5.09 3.22
N TRP A 224 -16.05 6.21 2.84
CA TRP A 224 -14.87 6.77 3.51
C TRP A 224 -15.10 7.13 4.98
N LYS A 225 -16.34 7.43 5.35
CA LYS A 225 -16.67 7.71 6.76
C LYS A 225 -16.55 6.44 7.59
N ALA A 226 -17.12 5.34 7.11
CA ALA A 226 -17.01 4.04 7.78
C ALA A 226 -15.56 3.54 7.77
N TYR A 227 -14.86 3.68 6.65
CA TYR A 227 -13.45 3.33 6.53
C TYR A 227 -12.57 4.04 7.58
N PHE A 228 -12.59 5.38 7.63
CA PHE A 228 -11.76 6.12 8.59
C PHE A 228 -12.17 5.86 10.04
N ALA A 229 -13.45 5.57 10.31
CA ALA A 229 -13.87 5.16 11.64
C ALA A 229 -13.26 3.81 12.06
N ALA A 230 -13.21 2.84 11.13
CA ALA A 230 -12.58 1.54 11.36
C ALA A 230 -11.06 1.68 11.54
N VAL A 231 -10.38 2.43 10.67
CA VAL A 231 -8.92 2.67 10.79
C VAL A 231 -8.58 3.29 12.14
N LYS A 232 -9.28 4.33 12.56
CA LYS A 232 -9.05 4.97 13.88
C LYS A 232 -9.23 4.02 15.05
N LYS A 233 -10.11 3.06 14.91
CA LYS A 233 -10.42 2.11 15.99
C LYS A 233 -9.48 0.92 16.03
N PHE A 234 -9.14 0.35 14.88
CA PHE A 234 -8.51 -0.95 14.79
C PHE A 234 -7.06 -0.91 14.25
N ALA A 235 -6.70 0.13 13.49
CA ALA A 235 -5.38 0.27 12.88
C ALA A 235 -4.89 1.74 12.85
N PRO A 236 -4.90 2.45 14.01
CA PRO A 236 -4.63 3.90 14.06
C PRO A 236 -3.21 4.29 13.62
N GLN A 237 -2.27 3.34 13.61
CA GLN A 237 -0.88 3.54 13.23
C GLN A 237 -0.59 3.22 11.75
N SER A 238 -1.62 2.83 10.98
CA SER A 238 -1.42 2.51 9.57
C SER A 238 -1.18 3.77 8.74
N THR A 239 -0.19 3.71 7.86
CA THR A 239 0.09 4.77 6.89
C THR A 239 -0.98 4.77 5.80
N GLN A 240 -1.48 5.96 5.44
CA GLN A 240 -2.46 6.15 4.38
C GLN A 240 -1.75 6.67 3.14
N VAL A 241 -1.56 5.82 2.15
CA VAL A 241 -0.90 6.18 0.88
C VAL A 241 -1.99 6.55 -0.13
N LEU A 242 -1.97 7.81 -0.58
CA LEU A 242 -2.88 8.27 -1.62
C LEU A 242 -2.36 7.81 -2.98
N GLU A 243 -2.99 6.78 -3.52
CA GLU A 243 -2.58 6.17 -4.78
C GLU A 243 -3.52 6.55 -5.92
N TYR A 244 -3.63 7.86 -6.17
CA TYR A 244 -4.43 8.39 -7.27
C TYR A 244 -3.68 8.31 -8.60
N CYS A 245 -4.39 8.10 -9.71
CA CYS A 245 -3.80 8.19 -11.05
C CYS A 245 -4.15 9.48 -11.79
N CYS A 246 -5.04 10.31 -11.23
CA CYS A 246 -5.58 11.49 -11.88
C CYS A 246 -6.16 12.49 -10.86
N GLY A 247 -6.75 13.58 -11.35
CA GLY A 247 -7.52 14.52 -10.55
C GLY A 247 -6.75 15.80 -10.18
N PHE A 248 -5.42 15.79 -10.18
CA PHE A 248 -4.61 16.92 -9.73
C PHE A 248 -3.54 17.29 -10.76
N ARG A 249 -3.29 18.61 -10.90
CA ARG A 249 -2.29 19.15 -11.83
C ARG A 249 -0.97 19.47 -11.14
N ASP A 250 -1.03 19.74 -9.85
CA ASP A 250 0.08 20.17 -9.01
C ASP A 250 -0.14 19.73 -7.56
N THR A 251 0.90 19.86 -6.75
CA THR A 251 0.85 19.48 -5.33
C THR A 251 -0.03 20.42 -4.52
N GLN A 252 -0.14 21.70 -4.88
CA GLN A 252 -0.98 22.65 -4.17
C GLN A 252 -2.46 22.20 -4.20
N SER A 253 -3.00 21.86 -5.37
CA SER A 253 -4.38 21.38 -5.50
C SER A 253 -4.61 20.05 -4.76
N LEU A 254 -3.61 19.17 -4.72
CA LEU A 254 -3.63 17.94 -3.92
C LEU A 254 -3.66 18.24 -2.42
N GLU A 255 -2.83 19.16 -1.93
CA GLU A 255 -2.76 19.53 -0.51
C GLU A 255 -4.05 20.23 -0.04
N GLU A 256 -4.67 21.05 -0.90
CA GLU A 256 -5.99 21.63 -0.64
C GLU A 256 -7.05 20.55 -0.51
N HIS A 257 -7.04 19.52 -1.38
CA HIS A 257 -7.91 18.35 -1.30
C HIS A 257 -7.70 17.60 0.01
N LEU A 258 -6.45 17.29 0.38
CA LEU A 258 -6.12 16.60 1.62
C LEU A 258 -6.58 17.37 2.86
N THR A 259 -6.40 18.69 2.85
CA THR A 259 -6.90 19.57 3.92
C THR A 259 -8.43 19.46 4.03
N GLY A 260 -9.12 19.43 2.90
CA GLY A 260 -10.57 19.22 2.84
C GLY A 260 -10.98 17.86 3.42
N LEU A 261 -10.27 16.78 3.07
CA LEU A 261 -10.53 15.44 3.61
C LEU A 261 -10.29 15.36 5.11
N LYS A 262 -9.16 15.91 5.59
CA LYS A 262 -8.84 15.96 7.04
C LYS A 262 -9.96 16.65 7.81
N LYS A 263 -10.46 17.78 7.31
CA LYS A 263 -11.59 18.50 7.91
C LYS A 263 -12.88 17.68 7.85
N LYS A 264 -13.24 17.12 6.67
CA LYS A 264 -14.48 16.36 6.44
C LYS A 264 -14.59 15.13 7.33
N TYR A 265 -13.49 14.39 7.49
CA TYR A 265 -13.45 13.13 8.25
C TYR A 265 -12.85 13.28 9.65
N ARG A 266 -12.55 14.51 10.08
CA ARG A 266 -11.94 14.84 11.39
C ARG A 266 -10.65 14.05 11.62
N LEU A 267 -9.80 14.02 10.61
CA LEU A 267 -8.48 13.42 10.65
C LEU A 267 -7.48 14.46 11.19
N LYS A 268 -6.48 14.00 11.92
CA LYS A 268 -5.41 14.86 12.42
C LYS A 268 -4.12 14.62 11.64
#